data_62980a1f310d2899f8a58687ece334a6
#
_entry.id   62980a1f310d2899f8a58687ece334a6
#
_cell.length_a   1.000
_cell.length_b   1.000
_cell.length_c   1.000
_cell.angle_alpha   90.00
_cell.angle_beta   90.00
_cell.angle_gamma   90.00
#
_symmetry.space_group_name_H-M   'P 1'
#
loop_
_entity.id
_entity.type
_entity.pdbx_description
1 polymer ?
#
loop_
_entity_poly.entity_id
_entity_poly.type
_entity_poly.pdbx_seq_one_letter_code
_entity_poly.pdbx_strand_id
1 'polypeptide(L)'
;DPANEGWLDLLETERGAILDPMECPLPFTPFKDFTEGTENDVVIYASAMSKALISIAVGDARISANMDERLCSAIENAYYDTKGKPITFEQILDNYRQLIPEGKKDKSDSVTSILTQLCKVALFEEEDKIDLLKDCYIINLGRCPKDGIYAKAVVYFVISKIYDICEQLPPQASNKERYEIRHFTIVDEAHYMLKFDNQPLQDLIKVGRSKGMSVILATQNMSDFKTRKFDFFANVQYPMIMLQQSQNDAVLKDLFGVSGNALQELKNTISTLQKGEVIIKDTNQDLLGLGCDNNYKKIKVTHLI
;
A
#
# COMPACT_ATOMS: atom_id res chain seq x y z
N ASP A 1 18.43 -2.69 15.00
CA ASP A 1 17.37 -2.20 15.88
C ASP A 1 16.69 -3.40 16.54
N PRO A 2 16.66 -3.50 17.91
CA PRO A 2 16.04 -4.64 18.62
C PRO A 2 14.58 -4.91 18.23
N ALA A 3 13.89 -3.94 17.65
CA ALA A 3 12.53 -4.10 17.15
C ALA A 3 12.44 -5.00 15.90
N ASN A 4 13.55 -5.23 15.20
CA ASN A 4 13.56 -6.01 13.94
C ASN A 4 14.00 -7.47 14.14
N GLU A 5 14.48 -7.86 15.31
CA GLU A 5 14.98 -9.24 15.55
C GLU A 5 13.92 -10.30 15.31
N GLY A 6 12.66 -10.05 15.70
CA GLY A 6 11.58 -11.03 15.52
C GLY A 6 11.20 -11.28 14.05
N TRP A 7 11.47 -10.33 13.15
CA TRP A 7 11.26 -10.53 11.71
C TRP A 7 12.40 -11.31 11.05
N LEU A 8 13.62 -11.18 11.58
CA LEU A 8 14.79 -11.94 11.11
C LEU A 8 14.62 -13.43 11.39
N ASP A 9 14.14 -13.79 12.59
CA ASP A 9 13.85 -15.18 12.94
C ASP A 9 12.80 -15.81 12.02
N LEU A 10 11.79 -15.04 11.62
CA LEU A 10 10.77 -15.50 10.68
C LEU A 10 11.36 -15.81 9.29
N LEU A 11 12.32 -15.00 8.83
CA LEU A 11 12.96 -15.20 7.53
C LEU A 11 13.89 -16.41 7.49
N GLU A 12 14.55 -16.73 8.59
CA GLU A 12 15.42 -17.92 8.67
C GLU A 12 14.62 -19.22 8.58
N THR A 13 13.37 -19.22 9.07
CA THR A 13 12.47 -20.38 9.01
C THR A 13 11.73 -20.53 7.70
N GLU A 14 11.45 -19.40 6.99
CA GLU A 14 10.58 -19.36 5.81
C GLU A 14 11.39 -18.84 4.62
N ARG A 15 12.16 -19.37 3.91
CA ARG A 15 12.85 -18.94 2.66
C ARG A 15 12.54 -17.49 2.27
N GLY A 16 12.90 -16.57 3.16
CA GLY A 16 12.62 -15.16 2.99
C GLY A 16 13.86 -14.34 2.65
N ALA A 17 13.66 -13.12 2.14
CA ALA A 17 14.74 -12.18 1.88
C ALA A 17 14.38 -10.78 2.37
N ILE A 18 15.38 -10.06 2.90
CA ILE A 18 15.29 -8.63 3.19
C ILE A 18 15.76 -7.88 1.96
N LEU A 19 14.90 -7.01 1.44
CA LEU A 19 15.18 -6.15 0.31
C LEU A 19 15.31 -4.71 0.82
N ASP A 20 16.48 -4.09 0.65
CA ASP A 20 16.71 -2.68 0.99
C ASP A 20 16.92 -1.90 -0.32
N PRO A 21 15.93 -1.12 -0.78
CA PRO A 21 16.02 -0.40 -2.05
C PRO A 21 17.09 0.69 -2.07
N MET A 22 17.65 1.05 -0.91
CA MET A 22 18.76 2.00 -0.80
C MET A 22 20.13 1.34 -0.88
N GLU A 23 20.19 0.00 -0.82
CA GLU A 23 21.42 -0.79 -1.04
C GLU A 23 21.45 -1.40 -2.43
N CYS A 24 20.34 -2.02 -2.83
CA CYS A 24 20.19 -2.67 -4.14
C CYS A 24 18.79 -2.39 -4.68
N PRO A 25 18.64 -2.17 -6.00
CA PRO A 25 17.33 -2.04 -6.62
C PRO A 25 16.42 -3.22 -6.27
N LEU A 26 15.13 -2.95 -6.06
CA LEU A 26 14.14 -4.00 -5.90
C LEU A 26 14.09 -4.86 -7.18
N PRO A 27 14.13 -6.19 -7.08
CA PRO A 27 14.36 -7.07 -8.23
C PRO A 27 13.10 -7.27 -9.08
N PHE A 28 12.43 -6.20 -9.43
CA PHE A 28 11.30 -6.16 -10.36
C PHE A 28 11.15 -4.77 -10.99
N THR A 29 10.48 -4.73 -12.17
CA THR A 29 10.13 -3.47 -12.82
C THR A 29 8.87 -2.85 -12.19
N PRO A 30 8.87 -1.53 -11.93
CA PRO A 30 7.70 -0.84 -11.40
C PRO A 30 6.61 -0.59 -12.44
N PHE A 31 6.90 -0.77 -13.72
CA PHE A 31 6.01 -0.45 -14.82
C PHE A 31 5.46 -1.71 -15.50
N LYS A 32 4.23 -1.63 -16.01
CA LYS A 32 3.56 -2.74 -16.71
C LYS A 32 4.17 -3.00 -18.08
N ASP A 33 4.08 -4.26 -18.54
CA ASP A 33 4.37 -4.66 -19.91
C ASP A 33 3.07 -4.61 -20.75
N PHE A 34 3.11 -3.93 -21.87
CA PHE A 34 2.04 -3.78 -22.84
C PHE A 34 2.42 -4.29 -24.23
N THR A 35 3.43 -5.16 -24.34
CA THR A 35 3.84 -5.73 -25.63
C THR A 35 2.73 -6.49 -26.34
N GLU A 36 1.81 -7.07 -25.59
CA GLU A 36 0.59 -7.73 -26.09
C GLU A 36 -0.69 -6.88 -25.86
N GLY A 37 -0.53 -5.66 -25.32
CA GLY A 37 -1.63 -4.74 -25.03
C GLY A 37 -2.05 -3.90 -26.24
N THR A 38 -3.14 -3.16 -26.06
CA THR A 38 -3.62 -2.18 -27.04
C THR A 38 -3.12 -0.77 -26.73
N GLU A 39 -3.17 0.14 -27.72
CA GLU A 39 -2.89 1.57 -27.47
C GLU A 39 -3.80 2.17 -26.38
N ASN A 40 -5.06 1.74 -26.32
CA ASN A 40 -5.99 2.20 -25.29
C ASN A 40 -5.56 1.78 -23.87
N ASP A 41 -4.97 0.60 -23.72
CA ASP A 41 -4.46 0.14 -22.42
C ASP A 41 -3.32 1.03 -21.93
N VAL A 42 -2.43 1.43 -22.84
CA VAL A 42 -1.33 2.37 -22.54
C VAL A 42 -1.90 3.74 -22.14
N VAL A 43 -2.87 4.28 -22.87
CA VAL A 43 -3.49 5.59 -22.56
C VAL A 43 -4.17 5.58 -21.18
N ILE A 44 -4.93 4.54 -20.87
CA ILE A 44 -5.60 4.38 -19.57
C ILE A 44 -4.56 4.29 -18.44
N TYR A 45 -3.54 3.49 -18.66
CA TYR A 45 -2.45 3.32 -17.68
C TYR A 45 -1.65 4.61 -17.48
N ALA A 46 -1.29 5.31 -18.55
CA ALA A 46 -0.56 6.58 -18.49
C ALA A 46 -1.32 7.64 -17.68
N SER A 47 -2.64 7.73 -17.88
CA SER A 47 -3.50 8.65 -17.10
C SER A 47 -3.52 8.29 -15.60
N ALA A 48 -3.57 7.01 -15.26
CA ALA A 48 -3.54 6.56 -13.87
C ALA A 48 -2.15 6.79 -13.25
N MET A 49 -1.09 6.47 -13.98
CA MET A 49 0.31 6.61 -13.54
C MET A 49 0.72 8.07 -13.37
N SER A 50 0.28 8.97 -14.25
CA SER A 50 0.49 10.42 -14.10
C SER A 50 -0.04 10.91 -12.75
N LYS A 51 -1.27 10.57 -12.40
CA LYS A 51 -1.89 10.93 -11.11
C LYS A 51 -1.15 10.31 -9.94
N ALA A 52 -0.67 9.08 -10.09
CA ALA A 52 0.09 8.37 -9.08
C ALA A 52 1.43 9.06 -8.80
N LEU A 53 2.21 9.35 -9.81
CA LEU A 53 3.49 10.06 -9.69
C LEU A 53 3.31 11.45 -9.06
N ILE A 54 2.24 12.15 -9.43
CA ILE A 54 1.87 13.42 -8.81
C ILE A 54 1.57 13.22 -7.32
N SER A 55 0.77 12.24 -6.97
CA SER A 55 0.38 11.96 -5.58
C SER A 55 1.57 11.57 -4.69
N ILE A 56 2.46 10.73 -5.20
CA ILE A 56 3.69 10.32 -4.50
C ILE A 56 4.56 11.52 -4.16
N ALA A 57 4.64 12.46 -5.09
CA ALA A 57 5.67 13.48 -5.10
C ALA A 57 5.33 14.75 -4.35
N VAL A 58 4.08 15.18 -4.42
CA VAL A 58 3.73 16.57 -4.15
C VAL A 58 2.94 16.75 -2.86
N GLY A 59 2.40 15.68 -2.28
CA GLY A 59 1.50 15.82 -1.14
C GLY A 59 0.38 16.81 -1.46
N ASP A 60 0.48 18.04 -0.94
CA ASP A 60 -0.51 19.09 -1.14
C ASP A 60 -0.11 20.13 -2.21
N ALA A 61 1.02 19.99 -2.91
CA ALA A 61 1.41 20.97 -3.92
C ALA A 61 0.48 20.88 -5.16
N ARG A 62 0.12 22.03 -5.68
CA ARG A 62 -0.79 22.12 -6.84
C ARG A 62 0.01 21.89 -8.12
N ILE A 63 -0.30 20.82 -8.81
CA ILE A 63 0.12 20.61 -10.20
C ILE A 63 -0.95 21.16 -11.11
N SER A 64 -0.55 21.91 -12.15
CA SER A 64 -1.48 22.42 -13.14
C SER A 64 -1.98 21.29 -14.06
N ALA A 65 -3.20 21.43 -14.59
CA ALA A 65 -3.75 20.49 -15.56
C ALA A 65 -2.81 20.27 -16.77
N ASN A 66 -2.13 21.32 -17.23
CA ASN A 66 -1.16 21.21 -18.32
C ASN A 66 0.08 20.38 -17.97
N MET A 67 0.48 20.34 -16.68
CA MET A 67 1.61 19.51 -16.25
C MET A 67 1.19 18.04 -16.13
N ASP A 68 -0.03 17.78 -15.67
CA ASP A 68 -0.61 16.43 -15.61
C ASP A 68 -0.80 15.87 -17.03
N GLU A 69 -1.40 16.64 -17.95
CA GLU A 69 -1.56 16.25 -19.35
C GLU A 69 -0.20 15.94 -20.02
N ARG A 70 0.79 16.80 -19.79
CA ARG A 70 2.14 16.60 -20.32
C ARG A 70 2.81 15.36 -19.75
N LEU A 71 2.62 15.08 -18.46
CA LEU A 71 3.17 13.87 -17.84
C LEU A 71 2.49 12.62 -18.39
N CYS A 72 1.17 12.65 -18.57
CA CYS A 72 0.42 11.59 -19.23
C CYS A 72 0.99 11.31 -20.63
N SER A 73 1.12 12.35 -21.47
CA SER A 73 1.69 12.22 -22.83
C SER A 73 3.15 11.75 -22.83
N ALA A 74 3.95 12.14 -21.82
CA ALA A 74 5.33 11.68 -21.71
C ALA A 74 5.41 10.16 -21.39
N ILE A 75 4.50 9.65 -20.58
CA ILE A 75 4.40 8.22 -20.28
C ILE A 75 3.95 7.46 -21.54
N GLU A 76 2.92 7.95 -22.24
CA GLU A 76 2.47 7.36 -23.50
C GLU A 76 3.60 7.28 -24.52
N ASN A 77 4.32 8.38 -24.74
CA ASN A 77 5.45 8.42 -25.68
C ASN A 77 6.56 7.43 -25.29
N ALA A 78 6.88 7.32 -23.99
CA ALA A 78 7.87 6.35 -23.52
C ALA A 78 7.47 4.91 -23.88
N TYR A 79 6.18 4.58 -23.76
CA TYR A 79 5.68 3.26 -24.18
C TYR A 79 5.66 3.09 -25.70
N TYR A 80 5.38 4.11 -26.48
CA TYR A 80 5.51 4.03 -27.94
C TYR A 80 6.95 3.79 -28.36
N ASP A 81 7.91 4.50 -27.75
CA ASP A 81 9.34 4.34 -28.02
C ASP A 81 9.84 2.93 -27.71
N THR A 82 9.34 2.32 -26.63
CA THR A 82 9.72 0.96 -26.21
C THR A 82 8.87 -0.14 -26.86
N LYS A 83 7.89 0.20 -27.70
CA LYS A 83 6.92 -0.75 -28.29
C LYS A 83 6.15 -1.56 -27.24
N GLY A 84 5.70 -0.91 -26.21
CA GLY A 84 4.92 -1.50 -25.13
C GLY A 84 5.73 -2.21 -24.04
N LYS A 85 7.06 -2.31 -24.17
CA LYS A 85 7.89 -2.86 -23.09
C LYS A 85 7.87 -1.96 -21.85
N PRO A 86 8.16 -2.50 -20.67
CA PRO A 86 8.29 -1.69 -19.47
C PRO A 86 9.25 -0.51 -19.66
N ILE A 87 8.85 0.64 -19.16
CA ILE A 87 9.59 1.89 -19.30
C ILE A 87 10.40 2.20 -18.03
N THR A 88 11.25 3.22 -18.07
CA THR A 88 12.00 3.71 -16.92
C THR A 88 11.62 5.14 -16.54
N PHE A 89 11.99 5.59 -15.33
CA PHE A 89 11.79 6.97 -14.93
C PHE A 89 12.58 7.95 -15.80
N GLU A 90 13.75 7.55 -16.28
CA GLU A 90 14.59 8.30 -17.19
C GLU A 90 13.88 8.54 -18.52
N GLN A 91 13.28 7.51 -19.11
CA GLN A 91 12.53 7.63 -20.36
C GLN A 91 11.32 8.55 -20.20
N ILE A 92 10.61 8.48 -19.07
CA ILE A 92 9.50 9.40 -18.77
C ILE A 92 10.05 10.84 -18.66
N LEU A 93 11.15 11.05 -17.94
CA LEU A 93 11.76 12.37 -17.75
C LEU A 93 12.20 12.98 -19.09
N ASP A 94 12.84 12.20 -19.94
CA ASP A 94 13.33 12.67 -21.24
C ASP A 94 12.18 13.05 -22.16
N ASN A 95 11.14 12.21 -22.24
CA ASN A 95 9.92 12.52 -22.99
C ASN A 95 9.20 13.75 -22.41
N TYR A 96 9.12 13.86 -21.08
CA TYR A 96 8.51 15.04 -20.45
C TYR A 96 9.24 16.34 -20.80
N ARG A 97 10.59 16.32 -20.77
CA ARG A 97 11.41 17.49 -21.14
C ARG A 97 11.21 17.92 -22.59
N GLN A 98 11.05 16.97 -23.50
CA GLN A 98 10.78 17.28 -24.92
C GLN A 98 9.45 18.02 -25.10
N LEU A 99 8.44 17.72 -24.28
CA LEU A 99 7.12 18.33 -24.32
C LEU A 99 7.05 19.71 -23.64
N ILE A 100 8.10 20.14 -22.91
CA ILE A 100 8.16 21.48 -22.32
C ILE A 100 8.33 22.53 -23.44
N PRO A 101 7.47 23.56 -23.46
CA PRO A 101 7.61 24.67 -24.44
C PRO A 101 8.98 25.34 -24.39
N GLU A 102 9.57 25.66 -25.54
CA GLU A 102 10.95 26.19 -25.62
C GLU A 102 11.21 27.41 -24.72
N GLY A 103 10.27 28.31 -24.59
CA GLY A 103 10.41 29.48 -23.70
C GLY A 103 10.34 29.17 -22.19
N LYS A 104 10.17 27.91 -21.82
CA LYS A 104 10.11 27.45 -20.42
C LYS A 104 11.13 26.33 -20.10
N LYS A 105 11.93 25.91 -21.07
CA LYS A 105 12.91 24.80 -20.90
C LYS A 105 13.96 25.07 -19.83
N ASP A 106 14.30 26.33 -19.59
CA ASP A 106 15.29 26.74 -18.58
C ASP A 106 14.73 26.73 -17.15
N LYS A 107 13.43 26.50 -16.97
CA LYS A 107 12.78 26.48 -15.65
C LYS A 107 12.35 25.05 -15.30
N SER A 108 12.95 24.49 -14.28
CA SER A 108 12.48 23.24 -13.68
C SER A 108 11.08 23.47 -13.10
N ASP A 109 10.12 22.64 -13.52
CA ASP A 109 8.81 22.57 -12.89
C ASP A 109 8.75 21.44 -11.84
N SER A 110 7.63 21.34 -11.13
CA SER A 110 7.47 20.36 -10.07
C SER A 110 7.61 18.91 -10.58
N VAL A 111 7.08 18.60 -11.75
CA VAL A 111 7.14 17.26 -12.35
C VAL A 111 8.58 16.92 -12.75
N THR A 112 9.28 17.84 -13.40
CA THR A 112 10.70 17.67 -13.73
C THR A 112 11.54 17.40 -12.47
N SER A 113 11.27 18.17 -11.39
CA SER A 113 11.98 17.99 -10.11
C SER A 113 11.75 16.60 -9.51
N ILE A 114 10.52 16.12 -9.55
CA ILE A 114 10.08 14.81 -9.06
C ILE A 114 10.77 13.68 -9.82
N LEU A 115 10.62 13.68 -11.14
CA LEU A 115 11.20 12.66 -12.00
C LEU A 115 12.73 12.65 -11.86
N THR A 116 13.35 13.84 -11.82
CA THR A 116 14.80 13.96 -11.59
C THR A 116 15.22 13.35 -10.24
N GLN A 117 14.41 13.49 -9.18
CA GLN A 117 14.71 12.83 -7.91
C GLN A 117 14.59 11.31 -8.03
N LEU A 118 13.54 10.79 -8.65
CA LEU A 118 13.34 9.34 -8.83
C LEU A 118 14.45 8.70 -9.68
N CYS A 119 15.01 9.44 -10.65
CA CYS A 119 16.14 8.96 -11.45
C CYS A 119 17.49 8.97 -10.71
N LYS A 120 17.62 9.66 -9.56
CA LYS A 120 18.91 9.72 -8.82
C LYS A 120 19.27 8.43 -8.09
N VAL A 121 18.28 7.61 -7.77
CA VAL A 121 18.46 6.36 -7.02
C VAL A 121 17.76 5.26 -7.81
N ALA A 122 18.50 4.24 -8.19
CA ALA A 122 17.94 3.06 -8.83
C ALA A 122 17.16 2.24 -7.79
N LEU A 123 15.87 2.58 -7.60
CA LEU A 123 15.00 1.90 -6.63
C LEU A 123 14.51 0.54 -7.12
N PHE A 124 14.44 0.33 -8.43
CA PHE A 124 13.86 -0.84 -9.08
C PHE A 124 14.76 -1.30 -10.23
N GLU A 125 14.70 -2.59 -10.53
CA GLU A 125 15.28 -3.17 -11.73
C GLU A 125 14.37 -2.92 -12.94
N GLU A 126 14.91 -3.12 -14.14
CA GLU A 126 14.17 -2.98 -15.40
C GLU A 126 13.37 -4.25 -15.76
N GLU A 127 13.66 -5.37 -15.11
CA GLU A 127 13.02 -6.66 -15.35
C GLU A 127 12.58 -7.32 -14.06
N ASP A 128 11.55 -8.17 -14.16
CA ASP A 128 11.06 -8.97 -13.04
C ASP A 128 11.97 -10.18 -12.82
N LYS A 129 12.62 -10.24 -11.66
CA LYS A 129 13.51 -11.34 -11.25
C LYS A 129 12.91 -12.19 -10.13
N ILE A 130 11.85 -11.73 -9.49
CA ILE A 130 11.19 -12.42 -8.37
C ILE A 130 9.68 -12.45 -8.57
N ASP A 131 9.04 -13.41 -7.91
CA ASP A 131 7.60 -13.48 -7.79
C ASP A 131 7.21 -13.15 -6.35
N LEU A 132 6.61 -11.98 -6.16
CA LEU A 132 6.22 -11.48 -4.83
C LEU A 132 5.19 -12.35 -4.11
N LEU A 133 4.54 -13.31 -4.78
CA LEU A 133 3.57 -14.21 -4.16
C LEU A 133 4.16 -15.56 -3.71
N LYS A 134 5.35 -15.93 -4.18
CA LYS A 134 5.93 -17.26 -3.91
C LYS A 134 6.73 -17.33 -2.64
N ASP A 135 7.43 -16.25 -2.31
CA ASP A 135 8.37 -16.23 -1.20
C ASP A 135 8.01 -15.10 -0.21
N CYS A 136 8.62 -15.12 0.97
CA CYS A 136 8.44 -14.08 1.97
C CYS A 136 9.48 -12.97 1.76
N TYR A 137 9.04 -11.73 1.59
CA TYR A 137 9.92 -10.57 1.44
C TYR A 137 9.65 -9.53 2.51
N ILE A 138 10.72 -9.01 3.10
CA ILE A 138 10.68 -7.83 3.95
C ILE A 138 11.33 -6.67 3.20
N ILE A 139 10.56 -5.64 2.88
CA ILE A 139 11.08 -4.44 2.22
C ILE A 139 11.46 -3.44 3.31
N ASN A 140 12.75 -3.24 3.50
CA ASN A 140 13.30 -2.36 4.53
C ASN A 140 13.37 -0.91 4.05
N LEU A 141 12.51 -0.06 4.59
CA LEU A 141 12.49 1.38 4.30
C LEU A 141 13.20 2.22 5.38
N GLY A 142 13.89 1.61 6.32
CA GLY A 142 14.53 2.29 7.45
C GLY A 142 15.53 3.36 7.06
N ARG A 143 16.17 3.25 5.89
CA ARG A 143 17.09 4.24 5.32
C ARG A 143 16.43 5.34 4.50
N CYS A 144 15.18 5.14 4.10
CA CYS A 144 14.43 6.16 3.39
C CYS A 144 13.94 7.24 4.36
N PRO A 145 14.03 8.53 4.02
CA PRO A 145 13.32 9.55 4.77
C PRO A 145 11.82 9.22 4.84
N LYS A 146 11.26 9.18 6.05
CA LYS A 146 9.91 8.63 6.32
C LYS A 146 8.80 9.25 5.45
N ASP A 147 8.84 10.56 5.22
CA ASP A 147 7.91 11.27 4.34
C ASP A 147 8.52 11.56 2.95
N GLY A 148 9.66 10.94 2.64
CA GLY A 148 10.41 11.17 1.40
C GLY A 148 9.77 10.50 0.18
N ILE A 149 10.11 11.04 -0.99
CA ILE A 149 9.61 10.55 -2.28
C ILE A 149 9.99 9.07 -2.53
N TYR A 150 11.19 8.64 -2.09
CA TYR A 150 11.67 7.28 -2.31
C TYR A 150 10.83 6.26 -1.53
N ALA A 151 10.54 6.51 -0.25
CA ALA A 151 9.69 5.63 0.54
C ALA A 151 8.29 5.51 -0.05
N LYS A 152 7.69 6.65 -0.46
CA LYS A 152 6.36 6.68 -1.09
C LYS A 152 6.35 5.94 -2.42
N ALA A 153 7.38 6.13 -3.26
CA ALA A 153 7.50 5.45 -4.53
C ALA A 153 7.63 3.93 -4.34
N VAL A 154 8.51 3.48 -3.45
CA VAL A 154 8.68 2.05 -3.16
C VAL A 154 7.36 1.45 -2.70
N VAL A 155 6.70 2.04 -1.71
CA VAL A 155 5.42 1.53 -1.20
C VAL A 155 4.36 1.49 -2.30
N TYR A 156 4.22 2.56 -3.09
CA TYR A 156 3.26 2.61 -4.18
C TYR A 156 3.49 1.49 -5.20
N PHE A 157 4.72 1.38 -5.72
CA PHE A 157 5.01 0.44 -6.80
C PHE A 157 5.03 -1.02 -6.33
N VAL A 158 5.43 -1.30 -5.09
CA VAL A 158 5.30 -2.65 -4.51
C VAL A 158 3.83 -3.06 -4.41
N ILE A 159 2.97 -2.20 -3.88
CA ILE A 159 1.53 -2.46 -3.79
C ILE A 159 0.90 -2.58 -5.18
N SER A 160 1.30 -1.72 -6.12
CA SER A 160 0.85 -1.78 -7.51
C SER A 160 1.21 -3.13 -8.15
N LYS A 161 2.45 -3.60 -7.95
CA LYS A 161 2.90 -4.89 -8.47
C LYS A 161 2.12 -6.06 -7.87
N ILE A 162 1.89 -6.04 -6.54
CA ILE A 162 1.06 -7.05 -5.86
C ILE A 162 -0.37 -7.03 -6.41
N TYR A 163 -0.94 -5.84 -6.64
CA TYR A 163 -2.27 -5.70 -7.20
C TYR A 163 -2.35 -6.24 -8.64
N ASP A 164 -1.37 -5.94 -9.48
CA ASP A 164 -1.30 -6.43 -10.86
C ASP A 164 -1.24 -7.96 -10.92
N ILE A 165 -0.46 -8.58 -10.04
CA ILE A 165 -0.42 -10.05 -9.90
C ILE A 165 -1.77 -10.56 -9.38
N CYS A 166 -2.38 -9.88 -8.41
CA CYS A 166 -3.69 -10.23 -7.87
C CYS A 166 -4.78 -10.25 -8.97
N GLU A 167 -4.78 -9.27 -9.87
CA GLU A 167 -5.75 -9.22 -10.97
C GLU A 167 -5.68 -10.45 -11.88
N GLN A 168 -4.48 -10.96 -12.12
CA GLN A 168 -4.25 -12.14 -12.96
C GLN A 168 -4.66 -13.46 -12.28
N LEU A 169 -4.78 -13.48 -10.94
CA LEU A 169 -5.18 -14.69 -10.23
C LEU A 169 -6.65 -15.03 -10.51
N PRO A 170 -6.98 -16.33 -10.68
CA PRO A 170 -8.36 -16.75 -10.78
C PRO A 170 -9.08 -16.49 -9.45
N PRO A 171 -10.35 -16.05 -9.48
CA PRO A 171 -11.15 -15.94 -8.26
C PRO A 171 -11.33 -17.32 -7.63
N GLN A 172 -11.45 -17.36 -6.31
CA GLN A 172 -11.75 -18.61 -5.62
C GLN A 172 -13.20 -18.99 -5.83
N ALA A 173 -13.48 -20.29 -5.92
CA ALA A 173 -14.84 -20.78 -6.13
C ALA A 173 -15.74 -20.36 -4.96
N SER A 174 -16.90 -19.76 -5.28
CA SER A 174 -17.86 -19.24 -4.31
C SER A 174 -18.58 -20.32 -3.48
N ASN A 175 -18.48 -21.58 -3.87
CA ASN A 175 -19.07 -22.72 -3.17
C ASN A 175 -18.18 -23.33 -2.07
N LYS A 176 -17.01 -22.75 -1.82
CA LYS A 176 -16.13 -23.16 -0.71
C LYS A 176 -16.60 -22.50 0.59
N GLU A 177 -16.78 -23.29 1.63
CA GLU A 177 -17.05 -22.77 2.99
C GLU A 177 -15.87 -21.93 3.54
N ARG A 178 -14.66 -22.18 3.04
CA ARG A 178 -13.44 -21.48 3.43
C ARG A 178 -12.65 -21.06 2.19
N TYR A 179 -12.20 -19.82 2.20
CA TYR A 179 -11.27 -19.30 1.20
C TYR A 179 -9.83 -19.49 1.70
N GLU A 180 -8.95 -19.91 0.81
CA GLU A 180 -7.52 -19.99 1.10
C GLU A 180 -6.91 -18.59 1.02
N ILE A 181 -6.10 -18.24 2.01
CA ILE A 181 -5.27 -17.04 1.91
C ILE A 181 -4.03 -17.43 1.11
N ARG A 182 -3.83 -16.77 -0.02
CA ARG A 182 -2.70 -16.99 -0.92
C ARG A 182 -1.53 -16.05 -0.63
N HIS A 183 -1.83 -14.88 -0.10
CA HIS A 183 -0.83 -13.86 0.17
C HIS A 183 -1.25 -12.94 1.30
N PHE A 184 -0.25 -12.54 2.11
CA PHE A 184 -0.37 -11.48 3.11
C PHE A 184 0.51 -10.30 2.72
N THR A 185 -0.09 -9.13 2.59
CA THR A 185 0.63 -7.86 2.51
C THR A 185 0.54 -7.18 3.87
N ILE A 186 1.66 -7.04 4.57
CA ILE A 186 1.71 -6.41 5.89
C ILE A 186 2.43 -5.06 5.75
N VAL A 187 1.78 -3.99 6.16
CA VAL A 187 2.35 -2.65 6.15
C VAL A 187 2.41 -2.13 7.58
N ASP A 188 3.62 -2.10 8.12
CA ASP A 188 3.88 -1.45 9.40
C ASP A 188 4.01 0.05 9.23
N GLU A 189 3.66 0.81 10.29
CA GLU A 189 3.60 2.28 10.27
C GLU A 189 2.81 2.84 9.07
N ALA A 190 1.66 2.22 8.78
CA ALA A 190 0.83 2.50 7.60
C ALA A 190 0.42 3.98 7.48
N HIS A 191 0.48 4.75 8.56
CA HIS A 191 0.16 6.18 8.54
C HIS A 191 1.02 6.99 7.53
N TYR A 192 2.23 6.52 7.20
CA TYR A 192 3.04 7.19 6.18
C TYR A 192 2.47 7.02 4.78
N MET A 193 1.91 5.85 4.47
CA MET A 193 1.31 5.58 3.17
C MET A 193 -0.14 6.05 3.03
N LEU A 194 -0.86 6.19 4.15
CA LEU A 194 -2.25 6.65 4.14
C LEU A 194 -2.37 8.16 3.89
N LYS A 195 -1.27 8.90 3.91
CA LYS A 195 -1.21 10.36 3.65
C LYS A 195 -1.30 10.70 2.17
N PHE A 196 -0.97 9.79 1.25
CA PHE A 196 -1.05 10.03 -0.18
C PHE A 196 -2.05 9.08 -0.84
N ASP A 197 -2.48 9.42 -2.06
CA ASP A 197 -3.44 8.63 -2.80
C ASP A 197 -2.78 7.35 -3.35
N ASN A 198 -3.16 6.21 -2.80
CA ASN A 198 -2.67 4.91 -3.23
C ASN A 198 -3.84 4.07 -3.75
N GLN A 199 -4.20 4.32 -5.01
CA GLN A 199 -5.31 3.61 -5.65
C GLN A 199 -5.10 2.09 -5.69
N PRO A 200 -3.89 1.55 -6.01
CA PRO A 200 -3.64 0.11 -5.96
C PRO A 200 -3.94 -0.53 -4.59
N LEU A 201 -3.63 0.16 -3.48
CA LEU A 201 -3.97 -0.33 -2.15
C LEU A 201 -5.49 -0.40 -1.94
N GLN A 202 -6.20 0.65 -2.34
CA GLN A 202 -7.66 0.71 -2.20
C GLN A 202 -8.32 -0.41 -3.00
N ASP A 203 -7.84 -0.67 -4.21
CA ASP A 203 -8.37 -1.71 -5.08
C ASP A 203 -7.98 -3.11 -4.58
N LEU A 204 -6.75 -3.29 -4.08
CA LEU A 204 -6.33 -4.54 -3.44
C LEU A 204 -7.21 -4.88 -2.22
N ILE A 205 -7.57 -3.90 -1.40
CA ILE A 205 -8.47 -4.08 -0.26
C ILE A 205 -9.88 -4.48 -0.72
N LYS A 206 -10.41 -3.86 -1.79
CA LYS A 206 -11.75 -4.15 -2.30
C LYS A 206 -11.87 -5.50 -2.99
N VAL A 207 -10.90 -5.83 -3.86
CA VAL A 207 -10.98 -6.97 -4.77
C VAL A 207 -10.19 -8.17 -4.26
N GLY A 208 -9.13 -7.94 -3.51
CA GLY A 208 -8.16 -8.95 -3.10
C GLY A 208 -8.77 -10.14 -2.35
N ARG A 209 -9.83 -9.91 -1.55
CA ARG A 209 -10.51 -10.98 -0.82
C ARG A 209 -10.95 -12.13 -1.72
N SER A 210 -11.57 -11.84 -2.86
CA SER A 210 -12.04 -12.87 -3.80
C SER A 210 -10.92 -13.67 -4.43
N LYS A 211 -9.70 -13.14 -4.39
CA LYS A 211 -8.47 -13.72 -4.92
C LYS A 211 -7.60 -14.38 -3.84
N GLY A 212 -7.99 -14.30 -2.56
CA GLY A 212 -7.22 -14.84 -1.44
C GLY A 212 -6.08 -13.93 -0.98
N MET A 213 -6.14 -12.64 -1.31
CA MET A 213 -5.19 -11.64 -0.81
C MET A 213 -5.66 -11.09 0.52
N SER A 214 -4.76 -10.95 1.48
CA SER A 214 -5.00 -10.31 2.78
C SER A 214 -4.08 -9.12 2.97
N VAL A 215 -4.64 -7.98 3.38
CA VAL A 215 -3.88 -6.77 3.69
C VAL A 215 -3.99 -6.47 5.17
N ILE A 216 -2.87 -6.31 5.84
CA ILE A 216 -2.78 -5.91 7.24
C ILE A 216 -2.09 -4.55 7.30
N LEU A 217 -2.79 -3.56 7.83
CA LEU A 217 -2.27 -2.21 8.03
C LEU A 217 -2.12 -1.96 9.52
N ALA A 218 -0.90 -1.70 9.98
CA ALA A 218 -0.61 -1.37 11.36
C ALA A 218 -0.26 0.12 11.51
N THR A 219 -0.82 0.79 12.51
CA THR A 219 -0.52 2.18 12.85
C THR A 219 -0.70 2.43 14.33
N GLN A 220 -0.05 3.48 14.83
CA GLN A 220 -0.12 3.87 16.24
C GLN A 220 -1.41 4.63 16.59
N ASN A 221 -2.08 5.27 15.62
CA ASN A 221 -3.26 6.08 15.88
C ASN A 221 -4.47 5.65 15.04
N MET A 222 -5.61 5.46 15.68
CA MET A 222 -6.86 5.11 14.99
C MET A 222 -7.29 6.16 13.96
N SER A 223 -6.97 7.44 14.21
CA SER A 223 -7.33 8.55 13.32
C SER A 223 -6.61 8.52 11.96
N ASP A 224 -5.49 7.80 11.84
CA ASP A 224 -4.72 7.70 10.60
C ASP A 224 -5.53 7.04 9.47
N PHE A 225 -6.48 6.16 9.84
CA PHE A 225 -7.39 5.52 8.88
C PHE A 225 -8.53 6.42 8.39
N LYS A 226 -8.70 7.63 8.96
CA LYS A 226 -9.67 8.60 8.47
C LYS A 226 -9.10 9.40 7.30
N THR A 227 -9.23 8.88 6.11
CA THR A 227 -8.85 9.59 4.89
C THR A 227 -10.08 10.13 4.17
N ARG A 228 -9.91 11.20 3.36
CA ARG A 228 -11.04 11.77 2.60
C ARG A 228 -11.39 10.95 1.35
N LYS A 229 -10.48 10.11 0.88
CA LYS A 229 -10.58 9.43 -0.41
C LYS A 229 -11.04 7.98 -0.32
N PHE A 230 -10.83 7.34 0.83
CA PHE A 230 -11.16 5.95 1.02
C PHE A 230 -11.65 5.69 2.44
N ASP A 231 -12.76 4.98 2.57
CA ASP A 231 -13.29 4.55 3.85
C ASP A 231 -12.69 3.20 4.25
N PHE A 232 -11.58 3.25 5.00
CA PHE A 232 -10.94 2.05 5.51
C PHE A 232 -11.83 1.29 6.49
N PHE A 233 -12.65 1.99 7.28
CA PHE A 233 -13.49 1.35 8.30
C PHE A 233 -14.63 0.53 7.67
N ALA A 234 -15.20 0.99 6.56
CA ALA A 234 -16.21 0.23 5.84
C ALA A 234 -15.64 -1.04 5.19
N ASN A 235 -14.33 -1.09 4.95
CA ASN A 235 -13.66 -2.19 4.26
C ASN A 235 -12.82 -3.09 5.19
N VAL A 236 -12.60 -2.70 6.46
CA VAL A 236 -11.89 -3.54 7.42
C VAL A 236 -12.78 -4.67 7.92
N GLN A 237 -12.29 -5.90 7.80
CA GLN A 237 -13.01 -7.08 8.25
C GLN A 237 -12.69 -7.43 9.71
N TYR A 238 -11.43 -7.30 10.09
CA TYR A 238 -10.93 -7.69 11.41
C TYR A 238 -10.15 -6.54 12.05
N PRO A 239 -10.85 -5.54 12.66
CA PRO A 239 -10.15 -4.51 13.42
C PRO A 239 -9.53 -5.11 14.68
N MET A 240 -8.26 -4.78 14.92
CA MET A 240 -7.50 -5.17 16.10
C MET A 240 -7.01 -3.92 16.80
N ILE A 241 -7.38 -3.74 18.07
CA ILE A 241 -6.98 -2.56 18.86
C ILE A 241 -6.17 -3.02 20.07
N MET A 242 -4.93 -2.57 20.12
CA MET A 242 -4.04 -2.73 21.27
C MET A 242 -4.22 -1.55 22.24
N LEU A 243 -3.44 -1.50 23.32
CA LEU A 243 -3.45 -0.40 24.28
C LEU A 243 -3.35 0.96 23.58
N GLN A 244 -4.32 1.82 23.84
CA GLN A 244 -4.37 3.19 23.33
C GLN A 244 -4.66 4.16 24.47
N GLN A 245 -3.82 5.19 24.59
CA GLN A 245 -4.06 6.28 25.54
C GLN A 245 -5.05 7.31 24.98
N SER A 246 -4.96 7.60 23.69
CA SER A 246 -5.87 8.50 22.97
C SER A 246 -6.86 7.69 22.14
N GLN A 247 -8.15 7.87 22.36
CA GLN A 247 -9.20 7.10 21.70
C GLN A 247 -10.16 8.04 20.98
N ASN A 248 -10.58 7.62 19.78
CA ASN A 248 -11.53 8.38 18.96
C ASN A 248 -12.91 7.72 19.03
N ASP A 249 -13.86 8.36 19.68
CA ASP A 249 -15.21 7.85 19.90
C ASP A 249 -15.94 7.53 18.59
N ALA A 250 -15.77 8.36 17.55
CA ALA A 250 -16.40 8.12 16.25
C ALA A 250 -15.85 6.86 15.59
N VAL A 251 -14.53 6.65 15.65
CA VAL A 251 -13.90 5.43 15.13
C VAL A 251 -14.37 4.19 15.87
N LEU A 252 -14.43 4.22 17.19
CA LEU A 252 -14.90 3.08 17.97
C LEU A 252 -16.37 2.75 17.70
N LYS A 253 -17.22 3.78 17.53
CA LYS A 253 -18.62 3.60 17.12
C LYS A 253 -18.73 2.94 15.74
N ASP A 254 -17.97 3.43 14.78
CA ASP A 254 -18.00 2.92 13.41
C ASP A 254 -17.49 1.46 13.34
N LEU A 255 -16.41 1.15 14.07
CA LEU A 255 -15.81 -0.19 14.06
C LEU A 255 -16.64 -1.25 14.80
N PHE A 256 -17.16 -0.91 15.99
CA PHE A 256 -17.78 -1.91 16.89
C PHE A 256 -19.31 -1.76 17.01
N GLY A 257 -19.89 -0.71 16.43
CA GLY A 257 -21.33 -0.47 16.52
C GLY A 257 -21.83 -0.17 17.93
N VAL A 258 -20.98 0.35 18.83
CA VAL A 258 -21.28 0.62 20.23
C VAL A 258 -21.58 2.08 20.49
N SER A 259 -22.43 2.37 21.50
CA SER A 259 -22.78 3.75 21.89
C SER A 259 -23.07 3.83 23.39
N GLY A 260 -23.16 5.05 23.95
CA GLY A 260 -23.51 5.27 25.34
C GLY A 260 -22.56 4.54 26.31
N ASN A 261 -23.16 3.80 27.26
CA ASN A 261 -22.41 3.07 28.30
C ASN A 261 -21.50 2.02 27.73
N ALA A 262 -21.91 1.28 26.66
CA ALA A 262 -21.08 0.27 26.02
C ALA A 262 -19.82 0.87 25.38
N LEU A 263 -19.91 2.08 24.81
CA LEU A 263 -18.74 2.79 24.32
C LEU A 263 -17.77 3.15 25.45
N GLN A 264 -18.29 3.62 26.59
CA GLN A 264 -17.44 3.97 27.74
C GLN A 264 -16.76 2.74 28.33
N GLU A 265 -17.45 1.61 28.39
CA GLU A 265 -16.88 0.33 28.82
C GLU A 265 -15.77 -0.16 27.87
N LEU A 266 -16.01 -0.10 26.56
CA LEU A 266 -14.98 -0.41 25.56
C LEU A 266 -13.74 0.47 25.73
N LYS A 267 -13.91 1.78 25.91
CA LYS A 267 -12.81 2.73 26.14
C LYS A 267 -12.02 2.38 27.39
N ASN A 268 -12.68 2.08 28.49
CA ASN A 268 -12.04 1.66 29.73
C ASN A 268 -11.25 0.36 29.52
N THR A 269 -11.83 -0.61 28.79
CA THR A 269 -11.17 -1.87 28.49
C THR A 269 -9.90 -1.63 27.65
N ILE A 270 -9.96 -0.81 26.61
CA ILE A 270 -8.80 -0.47 25.76
C ILE A 270 -7.68 0.19 26.59
N SER A 271 -8.04 1.13 27.50
CA SER A 271 -7.08 1.85 28.35
C SER A 271 -6.36 0.94 29.38
N THR A 272 -6.92 -0.22 29.67
CA THR A 272 -6.40 -1.16 30.68
C THR A 272 -5.76 -2.40 30.07
N LEU A 273 -5.66 -2.47 28.73
CA LEU A 273 -4.99 -3.59 28.05
C LEU A 273 -3.53 -3.72 28.49
N GLN A 274 -3.10 -4.94 28.65
CA GLN A 274 -1.70 -5.28 28.95
C GLN A 274 -0.95 -5.64 27.66
N LYS A 275 0.38 -5.70 27.73
CA LYS A 275 1.21 -6.19 26.63
C LYS A 275 0.74 -7.57 26.17
N GLY A 276 0.49 -7.72 24.88
CA GLY A 276 -0.04 -8.96 24.29
C GLY A 276 -1.56 -9.11 24.39
N GLU A 277 -2.29 -8.14 24.93
CA GLU A 277 -3.74 -8.12 24.89
C GLU A 277 -4.26 -7.24 23.75
N VAL A 278 -5.35 -7.67 23.11
CA VAL A 278 -5.97 -7.00 21.98
C VAL A 278 -7.50 -7.09 22.03
N ILE A 279 -8.16 -6.02 21.62
CA ILE A 279 -9.59 -6.03 21.33
C ILE A 279 -9.79 -6.38 19.87
N ILE A 280 -10.65 -7.33 19.60
CA ILE A 280 -11.09 -7.70 18.24
C ILE A 280 -12.59 -7.53 18.11
N LYS A 281 -13.07 -7.28 16.89
CA LYS A 281 -14.49 -7.32 16.57
C LYS A 281 -14.97 -8.77 16.54
N ASP A 282 -16.05 -9.08 17.23
CA ASP A 282 -16.71 -10.36 17.11
C ASP A 282 -17.67 -10.34 15.91
N THR A 283 -17.19 -10.86 14.79
CA THR A 283 -17.98 -10.90 13.54
C THR A 283 -18.87 -12.13 13.43
N ASN A 284 -18.65 -13.16 14.27
CA ASN A 284 -19.44 -14.37 14.27
C ASN A 284 -19.53 -14.91 15.70
N GLN A 285 -20.67 -14.70 16.32
CA GLN A 285 -20.96 -15.25 17.66
C GLN A 285 -20.83 -16.78 17.71
N ASP A 286 -21.00 -17.47 16.58
CA ASP A 286 -21.00 -18.93 16.49
C ASP A 286 -19.63 -19.57 16.24
N LEU A 287 -18.67 -18.90 15.62
CA LEU A 287 -17.39 -19.51 15.21
C LEU A 287 -16.43 -19.81 16.38
N LEU A 288 -16.55 -19.08 17.50
CA LEU A 288 -15.66 -19.25 18.66
C LEU A 288 -16.37 -19.85 19.87
N GLY A 289 -17.67 -20.12 19.82
CA GLY A 289 -18.42 -20.73 20.92
C GLY A 289 -18.47 -19.93 22.23
N LEU A 290 -18.12 -18.65 22.16
CA LEU A 290 -18.05 -17.76 23.32
C LEU A 290 -19.14 -16.71 23.17
N GLY A 291 -20.33 -16.97 23.76
CA GLY A 291 -21.42 -15.99 23.82
C GLY A 291 -20.90 -14.66 24.40
N CYS A 292 -21.07 -13.57 23.69
CA CYS A 292 -20.73 -12.24 24.14
C CYS A 292 -21.91 -11.30 23.93
N ASP A 293 -22.26 -10.55 24.96
CA ASP A 293 -23.28 -9.51 24.91
C ASP A 293 -22.82 -8.24 24.16
N ASN A 294 -21.53 -8.18 23.82
CA ASN A 294 -20.90 -7.03 23.15
C ASN A 294 -20.32 -7.45 21.78
N ASN A 295 -20.30 -6.52 20.82
CA ASN A 295 -19.76 -6.72 19.47
C ASN A 295 -18.22 -6.81 19.43
N TYR A 296 -17.55 -7.03 20.55
CA TYR A 296 -16.10 -7.13 20.65
C TYR A 296 -15.67 -8.13 21.75
N LYS A 297 -14.46 -8.64 21.59
CA LYS A 297 -13.79 -9.51 22.57
C LYS A 297 -12.40 -9.01 22.91
N LYS A 298 -12.01 -9.16 24.17
CA LYS A 298 -10.63 -9.03 24.61
C LYS A 298 -9.98 -10.40 24.54
N ILE A 299 -8.89 -10.51 23.80
CA ILE A 299 -8.08 -11.74 23.72
C ILE A 299 -6.64 -11.47 24.14
N LYS A 300 -5.97 -12.51 24.60
CA LYS A 300 -4.53 -12.48 24.88
C LYS A 300 -3.82 -13.23 23.77
N VAL A 301 -2.90 -12.55 23.10
CA VAL A 301 -2.05 -13.14 22.08
C VAL A 301 -0.91 -13.85 22.82
N THR A 302 -0.84 -15.16 22.68
CA THR A 302 0.30 -15.95 23.14
C THR A 302 1.41 -15.84 22.10
N HIS A 303 2.61 -15.51 22.55
CA HIS A 303 3.78 -15.61 21.68
C HIS A 303 3.93 -17.06 21.24
N LEU A 304 3.84 -17.32 19.95
CA LEU A 304 4.37 -18.52 19.34
C LEU A 304 5.89 -18.28 19.23
N ILE A 305 6.64 -18.79 20.20
CA ILE A 305 8.09 -18.89 20.14
C ILE A 305 8.40 -20.29 19.58
#